data_451f1d68479899f2eab0688e7969567d
#
_entry.id   451f1d68479899f2eab0688e7969567d
#
_cell.length_a   1.000
_cell.length_b   1.000
_cell.length_c   1.000
_cell.angle_alpha   90.00
_cell.angle_beta   90.00
_cell.angle_gamma   90.00
#
_symmetry.space_group_name_H-M   'P 1'
#
loop_
_entity.id
_entity.type
_entity.pdbx_description
1 polymer ?
#
loop_
_entity_poly.entity_id
_entity_poly.type
_entity_poly.pdbx_seq_one_letter_code
_entity_poly.pdbx_strand_id
1 'polypeptide(L)'
;MYSKLQKAGGLTALCLMMFIVTLDTTITNIALPNITSYFSTTLDTSNWISTIYVLLLSVFMIPMAKVADQIGRKKVILVGLILFGAGSLACGMANSIGMLIAMRAIQGLSGAIITPIIVPLSVNLFGRERANQIVGIIGAFAAIAAAAGPPIGGLLIHLWSWHEIFFINVPVVIVTLILTIFCFHESYDMTISKSIDYAGIILLSIGLFLITFVLLKGYDFGWLSLRILLMSVGAFWHYGYLSIWI
;
A
#
# COMPACT_ATOMS: atom_id res chain seq x y z
N MET A 1 -11.65 27.63 -1.65
CA MET A 1 -10.46 27.76 -2.53
C MET A 1 -9.19 27.51 -1.70
N TYR A 2 -8.30 26.62 -2.12
CA TYR A 2 -7.07 26.33 -1.35
C TYR A 2 -6.07 27.50 -1.45
N SER A 3 -5.45 27.85 -0.32
CA SER A 3 -4.37 28.83 -0.26
C SER A 3 -3.08 28.30 -0.95
N LYS A 4 -2.14 29.19 -1.28
CA LYS A 4 -0.84 28.78 -1.85
C LYS A 4 -0.08 27.85 -0.91
N LEU A 5 -0.15 28.10 0.41
CA LEU A 5 0.50 27.28 1.43
C LEU A 5 -0.15 25.88 1.52
N GLN A 6 -1.48 25.80 1.46
CA GLN A 6 -2.18 24.49 1.45
C GLN A 6 -1.84 23.69 0.19
N LYS A 7 -1.70 24.34 -0.97
CA LYS A 7 -1.31 23.66 -2.22
C LYS A 7 0.12 23.11 -2.13
N ALA A 8 1.06 23.89 -1.59
CA ALA A 8 2.44 23.44 -1.42
C ALA A 8 2.53 22.29 -0.41
N GLY A 9 1.96 22.46 0.79
CA GLY A 9 1.95 21.41 1.82
C GLY A 9 1.19 20.15 1.38
N GLY A 10 0.08 20.31 0.66
CA GLY A 10 -0.68 19.18 0.13
C GLY A 10 0.09 18.40 -0.94
N LEU A 11 0.82 19.10 -1.84
CA LEU A 11 1.70 18.42 -2.80
C LEU A 11 2.81 17.64 -2.09
N THR A 12 3.44 18.26 -1.09
CA THR A 12 4.45 17.58 -0.28
C THR A 12 3.88 16.34 0.40
N ALA A 13 2.67 16.43 0.97
CA ALA A 13 2.01 15.27 1.58
C ALA A 13 1.76 14.15 0.57
N LEU A 14 1.25 14.46 -0.63
CA LEU A 14 1.02 13.45 -1.69
C LEU A 14 2.32 12.78 -2.15
N CYS A 15 3.39 13.57 -2.29
CA CYS A 15 4.72 13.05 -2.64
C CYS A 15 5.26 12.13 -1.53
N LEU A 16 5.13 12.53 -0.26
CA LEU A 16 5.57 11.72 0.88
C LEU A 16 4.75 10.45 1.03
N MET A 17 3.43 10.47 0.81
CA MET A 17 2.58 9.26 0.79
C MET A 17 3.09 8.24 -0.21
N MET A 18 3.33 8.67 -1.43
CA MET A 18 3.84 7.77 -2.47
C MET A 18 5.27 7.31 -2.19
N PHE A 19 6.09 8.22 -1.66
CA PHE A 19 7.46 7.93 -1.26
C PHE A 19 7.53 6.82 -0.22
N ILE A 20 6.77 6.93 0.89
CA ILE A 20 6.83 5.93 1.98
C ILE A 20 6.35 4.55 1.52
N VAL A 21 5.24 4.48 0.76
CA VAL A 21 4.70 3.20 0.26
C VAL A 21 5.71 2.51 -0.66
N THR A 22 6.37 3.27 -1.54
CA THR A 22 7.34 2.73 -2.49
C THR A 22 8.67 2.38 -1.81
N LEU A 23 9.16 3.27 -0.94
CA LEU A 23 10.39 3.03 -0.17
C LEU A 23 10.27 1.76 0.68
N ASP A 24 9.18 1.63 1.42
CA ASP A 24 8.93 0.50 2.30
C ASP A 24 8.97 -0.85 1.55
N THR A 25 8.43 -0.88 0.34
CA THR A 25 8.45 -2.07 -0.51
C THR A 25 9.87 -2.44 -0.95
N THR A 26 10.66 -1.46 -1.36
CA THR A 26 12.01 -1.70 -1.90
C THR A 26 13.05 -1.96 -0.81
N ILE A 27 12.97 -1.22 0.29
CA ILE A 27 13.90 -1.33 1.42
C ILE A 27 13.76 -2.67 2.15
N THR A 28 12.52 -3.18 2.28
CA THR A 28 12.23 -4.46 2.94
C THR A 28 12.92 -5.63 2.23
N ASN A 29 12.96 -5.63 0.90
CA ASN A 29 13.59 -6.71 0.13
C ASN A 29 15.09 -6.86 0.41
N ILE A 30 15.79 -5.76 0.70
CA ILE A 30 17.21 -5.77 1.06
C ILE A 30 17.45 -6.36 2.46
N ALA A 31 16.47 -6.23 3.35
CA ALA A 31 16.56 -6.73 4.71
C ALA A 31 16.25 -8.24 4.84
N LEU A 32 15.62 -8.88 3.84
CA LEU A 32 15.19 -10.27 3.92
C LEU A 32 16.28 -11.25 4.38
N PRO A 33 17.53 -11.21 3.85
CA PRO A 33 18.58 -12.11 4.32
C PRO A 33 18.93 -11.93 5.81
N ASN A 34 18.99 -10.66 6.28
CA ASN A 34 19.29 -10.33 7.66
C ASN A 34 18.15 -10.78 8.60
N ILE A 35 16.89 -10.57 8.19
CA ILE A 35 15.71 -11.03 8.93
C ILE A 35 15.68 -12.56 9.00
N THR A 36 15.98 -13.24 7.89
CA THR A 36 16.05 -14.70 7.83
C THR A 36 17.05 -15.26 8.84
N SER A 37 18.25 -14.67 8.88
CA SER A 37 19.29 -15.06 9.84
C SER A 37 18.89 -14.75 11.27
N TYR A 38 18.31 -13.57 11.52
CA TYR A 38 17.91 -13.10 12.84
C TYR A 38 16.87 -14.03 13.49
N PHE A 39 15.85 -14.43 12.75
CA PHE A 39 14.80 -15.34 13.24
C PHE A 39 15.13 -16.82 13.03
N SER A 40 16.33 -17.16 12.50
CA SER A 40 16.74 -18.55 12.21
C SER A 40 15.68 -19.32 11.42
N THR A 41 15.12 -18.68 10.39
CA THR A 41 14.03 -19.20 9.55
C THR A 41 14.50 -19.47 8.12
N THR A 42 13.60 -19.90 7.24
CA THR A 42 13.89 -20.12 5.82
C THR A 42 13.63 -18.87 4.98
N LEU A 43 14.29 -18.74 3.82
CA LEU A 43 14.00 -17.69 2.86
C LEU A 43 12.54 -17.71 2.39
N ASP A 44 11.96 -18.91 2.21
CA ASP A 44 10.56 -19.03 1.81
C ASP A 44 9.61 -18.42 2.84
N THR A 45 9.87 -18.63 4.14
CA THR A 45 9.11 -18.00 5.21
C THR A 45 9.32 -16.50 5.23
N SER A 46 10.54 -16.03 5.06
CA SER A 46 10.86 -14.59 5.05
C SER A 46 10.28 -13.87 3.83
N ASN A 47 10.18 -14.52 2.69
CA ASN A 47 9.55 -13.95 1.49
C ASN A 47 8.08 -13.58 1.72
N TRP A 48 7.40 -14.22 2.68
CA TRP A 48 6.04 -13.84 3.05
C TRP A 48 5.93 -12.41 3.60
N ILE A 49 7.01 -11.84 4.14
CA ILE A 49 7.08 -10.45 4.61
C ILE A 49 6.73 -9.48 3.45
N SER A 50 7.32 -9.69 2.29
CA SER A 50 7.04 -8.89 1.08
C SER A 50 5.77 -9.35 0.36
N THR A 51 5.55 -10.66 0.29
CA THR A 51 4.40 -11.25 -0.42
C THR A 51 3.07 -10.80 0.18
N ILE A 52 2.90 -10.88 1.52
CA ILE A 52 1.64 -10.51 2.17
C ILE A 52 1.32 -9.03 2.01
N TYR A 53 2.34 -8.17 2.08
CA TYR A 53 2.21 -6.75 1.86
C TYR A 53 1.67 -6.45 0.45
N VAL A 54 2.33 -6.96 -0.59
CA VAL A 54 1.94 -6.72 -2.00
C VAL A 54 0.58 -7.35 -2.29
N LEU A 55 0.31 -8.54 -1.75
CA LEU A 55 -0.95 -9.25 -1.91
C LEU A 55 -2.13 -8.40 -1.39
N LEU A 56 -2.06 -7.95 -0.13
CA LEU A 56 -3.13 -7.17 0.46
C LEU A 56 -3.24 -5.77 -0.16
N LEU A 57 -2.11 -5.13 -0.50
CA LEU A 57 -2.12 -3.89 -1.24
C LEU A 57 -2.89 -4.02 -2.56
N SER A 58 -2.59 -5.04 -3.35
CA SER A 58 -3.22 -5.25 -4.66
C SER A 58 -4.70 -5.62 -4.54
N VAL A 59 -5.05 -6.49 -3.61
CA VAL A 59 -6.42 -6.98 -3.40
C VAL A 59 -7.37 -5.87 -2.95
N PHE A 60 -6.92 -5.03 -2.02
CA PHE A 60 -7.80 -4.04 -1.40
C PHE A 60 -7.71 -2.64 -2.02
N MET A 61 -6.79 -2.39 -2.96
CA MET A 61 -6.61 -1.06 -3.56
C MET A 61 -7.89 -0.53 -4.23
N ILE A 62 -8.58 -1.35 -5.04
CA ILE A 62 -9.83 -0.95 -5.70
C ILE A 62 -10.99 -0.81 -4.71
N PRO A 63 -11.26 -1.79 -3.80
CA PRO A 63 -12.26 -1.64 -2.76
C PRO A 63 -12.07 -0.40 -1.89
N MET A 64 -10.84 -0.11 -1.47
CA MET A 64 -10.55 1.04 -0.61
C MET A 64 -10.70 2.38 -1.33
N ALA A 65 -10.45 2.45 -2.63
CA ALA A 65 -10.78 3.61 -3.44
C ALA A 65 -12.27 3.94 -3.36
N LYS A 66 -13.13 2.93 -3.59
CA LYS A 66 -14.60 3.09 -3.52
C LYS A 66 -15.07 3.51 -2.13
N VAL A 67 -14.53 2.89 -1.09
CA VAL A 67 -14.83 3.27 0.30
C VAL A 67 -14.44 4.73 0.58
N ALA A 68 -13.27 5.16 0.12
CA ALA A 68 -12.80 6.54 0.30
C ALA A 68 -13.70 7.56 -0.41
N ASP A 69 -14.16 7.23 -1.62
CA ASP A 69 -15.05 8.10 -2.38
C ASP A 69 -16.43 8.26 -1.73
N GLN A 70 -16.91 7.24 -0.99
CA GLN A 70 -18.20 7.25 -0.28
C GLN A 70 -18.13 7.86 1.12
N ILE A 71 -17.11 7.49 1.93
CA ILE A 71 -17.01 7.89 3.35
C ILE A 71 -16.31 9.24 3.52
N GLY A 72 -15.42 9.58 2.57
CA GLY A 72 -14.61 10.78 2.59
C GLY A 72 -13.13 10.47 2.45
N ARG A 73 -12.50 11.07 1.45
CA ARG A 73 -11.11 10.81 1.07
C ARG A 73 -10.12 11.22 2.16
N LYS A 74 -10.36 12.37 2.82
CA LYS A 74 -9.49 12.84 3.92
C LYS A 74 -9.56 11.93 5.13
N LYS A 75 -10.74 11.52 5.54
CA LYS A 75 -10.91 10.62 6.69
C LYS A 75 -10.22 9.28 6.43
N VAL A 76 -10.46 8.70 5.28
CA VAL A 76 -9.94 7.37 4.92
C VAL A 76 -8.42 7.40 4.78
N ILE A 77 -7.82 8.44 4.16
CA ILE A 77 -6.37 8.58 4.06
C ILE A 77 -5.70 8.76 5.42
N LEU A 78 -6.32 9.51 6.35
CA LEU A 78 -5.79 9.65 7.72
C LEU A 78 -5.75 8.30 8.44
N VAL A 79 -6.80 7.48 8.31
CA VAL A 79 -6.82 6.12 8.85
C VAL A 79 -5.71 5.28 8.20
N GLY A 80 -5.55 5.33 6.88
CA GLY A 80 -4.47 4.64 6.17
C GLY A 80 -3.09 5.03 6.68
N LEU A 81 -2.82 6.31 6.86
CA LEU A 81 -1.53 6.79 7.37
C LEU A 81 -1.28 6.36 8.81
N ILE A 82 -2.30 6.40 9.68
CA ILE A 82 -2.18 5.92 11.07
C ILE A 82 -1.87 4.43 11.09
N LEU A 83 -2.59 3.63 10.31
CA LEU A 83 -2.37 2.19 10.22
C LEU A 83 -0.97 1.87 9.65
N PHE A 84 -0.50 2.65 8.66
CA PHE A 84 0.83 2.47 8.10
C PHE A 84 1.92 2.76 9.12
N GLY A 85 1.81 3.88 9.85
CA GLY A 85 2.75 4.25 10.90
C GLY A 85 2.77 3.28 12.07
N ALA A 86 1.59 2.88 12.57
CA ALA A 86 1.45 1.89 13.63
C ALA A 86 1.98 0.51 13.19
N GLY A 87 1.67 0.10 11.96
CA GLY A 87 2.20 -1.12 11.35
C GLY A 87 3.72 -1.09 11.22
N SER A 88 4.29 0.04 10.77
CA SER A 88 5.75 0.24 10.70
C SER A 88 6.40 0.12 12.08
N LEU A 89 5.84 0.81 13.07
CA LEU A 89 6.34 0.73 14.44
C LEU A 89 6.30 -0.72 14.97
N ALA A 90 5.19 -1.41 14.75
CA ALA A 90 5.02 -2.80 15.19
C ALA A 90 5.93 -3.78 14.42
N CYS A 91 6.20 -3.54 13.12
CA CYS A 91 7.20 -4.30 12.35
C CYS A 91 8.61 -4.12 12.93
N GLY A 92 8.99 -2.86 13.23
CA GLY A 92 10.29 -2.57 13.86
C GLY A 92 10.42 -3.14 15.28
N MET A 93 9.32 -3.43 15.97
CA MET A 93 9.30 -4.05 17.31
C MET A 93 9.03 -5.56 17.27
N ALA A 94 9.01 -6.19 16.10
CA ALA A 94 8.66 -7.60 15.99
C ALA A 94 9.68 -8.51 16.63
N ASN A 95 9.22 -9.41 17.50
CA ASN A 95 10.03 -10.39 18.20
C ASN A 95 9.87 -11.83 17.63
N SER A 96 9.08 -11.99 16.58
CA SER A 96 8.92 -13.25 15.86
C SER A 96 8.60 -12.98 14.38
N ILE A 97 8.97 -13.92 13.52
CA ILE A 97 8.69 -13.86 12.09
C ILE A 97 7.17 -13.80 11.82
N GLY A 98 6.37 -14.53 12.60
CA GLY A 98 4.91 -14.51 12.49
C GLY A 98 4.31 -13.15 12.83
N MET A 99 4.81 -12.47 13.87
CA MET A 99 4.40 -11.10 14.21
C MET A 99 4.78 -10.14 13.07
N LEU A 100 5.99 -10.24 12.53
CA LEU A 100 6.44 -9.39 11.44
C LEU A 100 5.54 -9.56 10.20
N ILE A 101 5.24 -10.79 9.79
CA ILE A 101 4.33 -11.08 8.68
C ILE A 101 2.92 -10.52 8.94
N ALA A 102 2.38 -10.69 10.15
CA ALA A 102 1.07 -10.15 10.51
C ALA A 102 1.02 -8.60 10.44
N MET A 103 2.07 -7.92 10.92
CA MET A 103 2.14 -6.46 10.86
C MET A 103 2.36 -5.97 9.43
N ARG A 104 3.09 -6.72 8.60
CA ARG A 104 3.20 -6.46 7.15
C ARG A 104 1.86 -6.57 6.42
N ALA A 105 0.97 -7.46 6.89
CA ALA A 105 -0.40 -7.51 6.37
C ALA A 105 -1.16 -6.20 6.65
N ILE A 106 -1.03 -5.64 7.87
CA ILE A 106 -1.63 -4.35 8.24
C ILE A 106 -1.04 -3.21 7.39
N GLN A 107 0.27 -3.20 7.17
CA GLN A 107 0.91 -2.21 6.29
C GLN A 107 0.44 -2.35 4.82
N GLY A 108 0.27 -3.57 4.30
CA GLY A 108 -0.28 -3.80 2.96
C GLY A 108 -1.69 -3.25 2.80
N LEU A 109 -2.57 -3.49 3.79
CA LEU A 109 -3.91 -2.89 3.83
C LEU A 109 -3.85 -1.36 3.88
N SER A 110 -2.94 -0.78 4.66
CA SER A 110 -2.78 0.67 4.73
C SER A 110 -2.26 1.26 3.42
N GLY A 111 -1.34 0.58 2.75
CA GLY A 111 -0.88 0.95 1.40
C GLY A 111 -2.00 0.92 0.37
N ALA A 112 -2.91 -0.07 0.47
CA ALA A 112 -4.12 -0.18 -0.35
C ALA A 112 -5.11 0.99 -0.13
N ILE A 113 -5.13 1.57 1.07
CA ILE A 113 -5.89 2.78 1.38
C ILE A 113 -5.20 4.01 0.78
N ILE A 114 -3.90 4.16 1.00
CA ILE A 114 -3.14 5.36 0.66
C ILE A 114 -3.06 5.56 -0.86
N THR A 115 -2.65 4.53 -1.59
CA THR A 115 -2.25 4.64 -3.00
C THR A 115 -3.37 5.17 -3.91
N PRO A 116 -4.61 4.64 -3.91
CA PRO A 116 -5.63 5.05 -4.86
C PRO A 116 -6.20 6.45 -4.57
N ILE A 117 -6.08 6.95 -3.34
CA ILE A 117 -6.64 8.24 -2.94
C ILE A 117 -5.75 9.41 -3.39
N ILE A 118 -4.47 9.16 -3.67
CA ILE A 118 -3.49 10.19 -4.06
C ILE A 118 -3.96 10.99 -5.29
N VAL A 119 -4.41 10.31 -6.34
CA VAL A 119 -4.84 10.96 -7.58
C VAL A 119 -6.09 11.81 -7.38
N PRO A 120 -7.19 11.31 -6.78
CA PRO A 120 -8.36 12.13 -6.47
C PRO A 120 -8.06 13.35 -5.58
N LEU A 121 -7.19 13.20 -4.57
CA LEU A 121 -6.78 14.34 -3.73
C LEU A 121 -5.97 15.36 -4.53
N SER A 122 -5.14 14.92 -5.47
CA SER A 122 -4.37 15.83 -6.34
C SER A 122 -5.30 16.65 -7.23
N VAL A 123 -6.33 16.02 -7.79
CA VAL A 123 -7.37 16.70 -8.61
C VAL A 123 -8.14 17.72 -7.77
N ASN A 124 -8.50 17.39 -6.55
CA ASN A 124 -9.17 18.31 -5.63
C ASN A 124 -8.34 19.54 -5.30
N LEU A 125 -7.05 19.36 -5.12
CA LEU A 125 -6.13 20.42 -4.69
C LEU A 125 -5.73 21.35 -5.85
N PHE A 126 -5.51 20.80 -7.05
CA PHE A 126 -4.93 21.52 -8.19
C PHE A 126 -5.87 21.70 -9.37
N GLY A 127 -6.98 20.98 -9.41
CA GLY A 127 -7.91 20.92 -10.54
C GLY A 127 -7.51 19.90 -11.60
N ARG A 128 -8.46 19.51 -12.45
CA ARG A 128 -8.27 18.50 -13.50
C ARG A 128 -7.19 18.88 -14.52
N GLU A 129 -7.07 20.17 -14.84
CA GLU A 129 -6.11 20.67 -15.84
C GLU A 129 -4.65 20.39 -15.46
N ARG A 130 -4.33 20.44 -14.16
CA ARG A 130 -2.97 20.21 -13.66
C ARG A 130 -2.74 18.80 -13.14
N ALA A 131 -3.77 17.95 -13.11
CA ALA A 131 -3.69 16.61 -12.52
C ALA A 131 -2.55 15.79 -13.12
N ASN A 132 -2.40 15.75 -14.45
CA ASN A 132 -1.35 14.98 -15.12
C ASN A 132 0.06 15.45 -14.72
N GLN A 133 0.28 16.77 -14.60
CA GLN A 133 1.55 17.32 -14.15
C GLN A 133 1.87 16.91 -12.70
N ILE A 134 0.87 17.00 -11.82
CA ILE A 134 1.03 16.64 -10.41
C ILE A 134 1.28 15.14 -10.24
N VAL A 135 0.54 14.29 -10.98
CA VAL A 135 0.77 12.84 -10.99
C VAL A 135 2.19 12.50 -11.47
N GLY A 136 2.70 13.24 -12.48
CA GLY A 136 4.08 13.11 -12.93
C GLY A 136 5.10 13.44 -11.84
N ILE A 137 4.88 14.50 -11.06
CA ILE A 137 5.74 14.87 -9.91
C ILE A 137 5.69 13.77 -8.84
N ILE A 138 4.50 13.29 -8.48
CA ILE A 138 4.33 12.21 -7.50
C ILE A 138 5.02 10.92 -7.97
N GLY A 139 4.90 10.60 -9.27
CA GLY A 139 5.59 9.46 -9.89
C GLY A 139 7.11 9.58 -9.84
N ALA A 140 7.65 10.80 -9.99
CA ALA A 140 9.09 11.04 -9.83
C ALA A 140 9.55 10.77 -8.39
N PHE A 141 8.76 11.16 -7.37
CA PHE A 141 9.05 10.82 -5.98
C PHE A 141 8.98 9.30 -5.71
N ALA A 142 8.05 8.58 -6.34
CA ALA A 142 8.04 7.12 -6.30
C ALA A 142 9.30 6.51 -6.90
N ALA A 143 9.75 7.01 -8.05
CA ALA A 143 10.98 6.54 -8.69
C ALA A 143 12.22 6.80 -7.82
N ILE A 144 12.30 8.00 -7.21
CA ILE A 144 13.37 8.33 -6.25
C ILE A 144 13.32 7.38 -5.05
N ALA A 145 12.16 7.11 -4.49
CA ALA A 145 11.98 6.19 -3.37
C ALA A 145 12.43 4.76 -3.74
N ALA A 146 12.04 4.29 -4.92
CA ALA A 146 12.43 2.97 -5.41
C ALA A 146 13.95 2.84 -5.58
N ALA A 147 14.60 3.87 -6.13
CA ALA A 147 16.05 3.90 -6.30
C ALA A 147 16.80 4.09 -4.97
N ALA A 148 16.22 4.83 -4.02
CA ALA A 148 16.82 5.11 -2.72
C ALA A 148 16.68 3.95 -1.72
N GLY A 149 15.69 3.06 -1.93
CA GLY A 149 15.44 1.92 -1.02
C GLY A 149 16.67 1.05 -0.77
N PRO A 150 17.31 0.47 -1.80
CA PRO A 150 18.48 -0.37 -1.60
C PRO A 150 19.65 0.32 -0.90
N PRO A 151 20.13 1.51 -1.28
CA PRO A 151 21.23 2.18 -0.60
C PRO A 151 20.86 2.60 0.84
N ILE A 152 19.65 3.12 1.08
CA ILE A 152 19.21 3.49 2.44
C ILE A 152 19.08 2.24 3.29
N GLY A 153 18.45 1.17 2.78
CA GLY A 153 18.28 -0.09 3.50
C GLY A 153 19.62 -0.73 3.86
N GLY A 154 20.54 -0.79 2.91
CA GLY A 154 21.89 -1.32 3.15
C GLY A 154 22.64 -0.53 4.22
N LEU A 155 22.55 0.82 4.17
CA LEU A 155 23.17 1.70 5.17
C LEU A 155 22.59 1.50 6.58
N LEU A 156 21.25 1.49 6.70
CA LEU A 156 20.56 1.31 7.98
C LEU A 156 20.89 -0.05 8.62
N ILE A 157 20.88 -1.11 7.81
CA ILE A 157 21.20 -2.45 8.28
C ILE A 157 22.68 -2.55 8.71
N HIS A 158 23.58 -1.93 7.98
CA HIS A 158 25.00 -1.94 8.28
C HIS A 158 25.36 -1.15 9.55
N LEU A 159 24.75 0.03 9.75
CA LEU A 159 25.05 0.91 10.88
C LEU A 159 24.33 0.50 12.18
N TRP A 160 23.13 -0.05 12.06
CA TRP A 160 22.29 -0.40 13.22
C TRP A 160 21.72 -1.81 13.09
N SER A 161 20.51 -1.94 12.51
CA SER A 161 19.85 -3.24 12.38
C SER A 161 18.72 -3.19 11.33
N TRP A 162 18.20 -4.36 10.96
CA TRP A 162 17.05 -4.45 10.04
C TRP A 162 15.77 -3.78 10.59
N HIS A 163 15.64 -3.59 11.89
CA HIS A 163 14.47 -2.93 12.52
C HIS A 163 14.32 -1.49 12.02
N GLU A 164 15.43 -0.80 11.76
CA GLU A 164 15.48 0.61 11.37
C GLU A 164 14.82 0.89 10.03
N ILE A 165 14.75 -0.12 9.13
CA ILE A 165 14.06 0.04 7.84
C ILE A 165 12.56 0.29 8.02
N PHE A 166 11.99 -0.15 9.14
CA PHE A 166 10.61 0.12 9.50
C PHE A 166 10.47 1.41 10.29
N PHE A 167 11.36 1.67 11.23
CA PHE A 167 11.29 2.88 12.06
C PHE A 167 11.46 4.16 11.25
N ILE A 168 12.21 4.15 10.14
CA ILE A 168 12.38 5.31 9.26
C ILE A 168 11.05 5.83 8.68
N ASN A 169 10.06 4.97 8.53
CA ASN A 169 8.74 5.37 8.04
C ASN A 169 7.97 6.22 9.04
N VAL A 170 8.19 6.02 10.34
CA VAL A 170 7.38 6.64 11.40
C VAL A 170 7.47 8.18 11.38
N PRO A 171 8.66 8.80 11.37
CA PRO A 171 8.75 10.27 11.31
C PRO A 171 8.16 10.83 10.01
N VAL A 172 8.33 10.13 8.88
CA VAL A 172 7.75 10.56 7.59
C VAL A 172 6.23 10.51 7.64
N VAL A 173 5.65 9.45 8.22
CA VAL A 173 4.20 9.33 8.42
C VAL A 173 3.67 10.46 9.32
N ILE A 174 4.35 10.79 10.40
CA ILE A 174 3.94 11.88 11.30
C ILE A 174 3.88 13.21 10.54
N VAL A 175 4.93 13.54 9.79
CA VAL A 175 4.95 14.76 8.95
C VAL A 175 3.81 14.73 7.93
N THR A 176 3.61 13.59 7.26
CA THR A 176 2.55 13.43 6.27
C THR A 176 1.16 13.56 6.88
N LEU A 177 0.92 13.01 8.07
CA LEU A 177 -0.33 13.17 8.83
C LEU A 177 -0.61 14.65 9.15
N ILE A 178 0.38 15.36 9.68
CA ILE A 178 0.26 16.79 10.01
C ILE A 178 -0.11 17.58 8.74
N LEU A 179 0.62 17.39 7.66
CA LEU A 179 0.34 18.06 6.39
C LEU A 179 -1.06 17.70 5.85
N THR A 180 -1.48 16.44 5.98
CA THR A 180 -2.79 15.98 5.51
C THR A 180 -3.92 16.64 6.31
N ILE A 181 -3.78 16.76 7.62
CA ILE A 181 -4.78 17.41 8.49
C ILE A 181 -4.99 18.86 8.09
N PHE A 182 -3.91 19.62 7.86
CA PHE A 182 -3.98 21.06 7.64
C PHE A 182 -4.17 21.46 6.17
N CYS A 183 -3.72 20.63 5.21
CA CYS A 183 -3.72 21.02 3.81
C CYS A 183 -4.91 20.49 3.00
N PHE A 184 -5.59 19.44 3.44
CA PHE A 184 -6.74 18.90 2.71
C PHE A 184 -8.07 19.20 3.41
N HIS A 185 -9.07 19.54 2.60
CA HIS A 185 -10.47 19.54 3.02
C HIS A 185 -11.10 18.18 2.70
N GLU A 186 -12.18 17.85 3.42
CA GLU A 186 -12.91 16.62 3.11
C GLU A 186 -13.51 16.67 1.70
N SER A 187 -13.50 15.54 1.02
CA SER A 187 -14.02 15.42 -0.32
C SER A 187 -14.60 14.03 -0.58
N TYR A 188 -15.66 14.02 -1.36
CA TYR A 188 -16.44 12.83 -1.72
C TYR A 188 -16.60 12.79 -3.24
N ASP A 189 -16.91 11.62 -3.78
CA ASP A 189 -17.43 11.54 -5.13
C ASP A 189 -18.97 11.63 -5.08
N MET A 190 -19.50 12.75 -5.55
CA MET A 190 -20.95 13.00 -5.54
C MET A 190 -21.72 12.20 -6.61
N THR A 191 -21.02 11.54 -7.52
CA THR A 191 -21.62 10.73 -8.60
C THR A 191 -21.88 9.29 -8.19
N ILE A 192 -21.28 8.84 -7.09
CA ILE A 192 -21.36 7.46 -6.61
C ILE A 192 -22.50 7.32 -5.59
N SER A 193 -23.24 6.21 -5.69
CA SER A 193 -24.24 5.85 -4.67
C SER A 193 -23.63 5.76 -3.29
N LYS A 194 -24.32 6.31 -2.28
CA LYS A 194 -23.87 6.25 -0.87
C LYS A 194 -24.02 4.86 -0.25
N SER A 195 -24.73 3.94 -0.90
CA SER A 195 -24.84 2.57 -0.42
C SER A 195 -23.55 1.80 -0.70
N ILE A 196 -22.95 1.24 0.36
CA ILE A 196 -21.76 0.40 0.22
C ILE A 196 -22.24 -0.99 -0.25
N ASP A 197 -21.79 -1.38 -1.43
CA ASP A 197 -22.00 -2.73 -1.96
C ASP A 197 -20.98 -3.69 -1.34
N TYR A 198 -21.28 -4.17 -0.14
CA TYR A 198 -20.42 -5.11 0.57
C TYR A 198 -20.21 -6.42 -0.20
N ALA A 199 -21.25 -6.90 -0.89
CA ALA A 199 -21.17 -8.13 -1.65
C ALA A 199 -20.21 -7.98 -2.84
N GLY A 200 -20.33 -6.92 -3.62
CA GLY A 200 -19.43 -6.60 -4.71
C GLY A 200 -17.98 -6.39 -4.25
N ILE A 201 -17.76 -5.72 -3.11
CA ILE A 201 -16.43 -5.54 -2.52
C ILE A 201 -15.80 -6.88 -2.16
N ILE A 202 -16.53 -7.77 -1.47
CA ILE A 202 -16.04 -9.10 -1.08
C ILE A 202 -15.74 -9.94 -2.32
N LEU A 203 -16.66 -9.98 -3.26
CA LEU A 203 -16.49 -10.72 -4.50
C LEU A 203 -15.26 -10.23 -5.27
N LEU A 204 -15.11 -8.92 -5.49
CA LEU A 204 -13.97 -8.34 -6.16
C LEU A 204 -12.66 -8.68 -5.42
N SER A 205 -12.64 -8.57 -4.09
CA SER A 205 -11.47 -8.89 -3.28
C SER A 205 -11.06 -10.36 -3.41
N ILE A 206 -12.01 -11.30 -3.43
CA ILE A 206 -11.73 -12.72 -3.63
C ILE A 206 -11.12 -12.96 -5.03
N GLY A 207 -11.71 -12.39 -6.08
CA GLY A 207 -11.18 -12.53 -7.44
C GLY A 207 -9.76 -11.97 -7.58
N LEU A 208 -9.51 -10.77 -7.05
CA LEU A 208 -8.18 -10.15 -7.04
C LEU A 208 -7.18 -10.96 -6.20
N PHE A 209 -7.63 -11.52 -5.06
CA PHE A 209 -6.79 -12.39 -4.24
C PHE A 209 -6.34 -13.63 -5.01
N LEU A 210 -7.26 -14.33 -5.65
CA LEU A 210 -6.96 -15.54 -6.42
C LEU A 210 -5.94 -15.24 -7.53
N ILE A 211 -6.18 -14.20 -8.34
CA ILE A 211 -5.28 -13.80 -9.43
C ILE A 211 -3.91 -13.42 -8.88
N THR A 212 -3.87 -12.52 -7.90
CA THR A 212 -2.62 -12.02 -7.34
C THR A 212 -1.82 -13.13 -6.67
N PHE A 213 -2.50 -14.02 -5.92
CA PHE A 213 -1.84 -15.16 -5.29
C PHE A 213 -1.24 -16.13 -6.31
N VAL A 214 -1.97 -16.46 -7.38
CA VAL A 214 -1.48 -17.30 -8.47
C VAL A 214 -0.23 -16.69 -9.11
N LEU A 215 -0.24 -15.38 -9.38
CA LEU A 215 0.90 -14.69 -10.01
C LEU A 215 2.12 -14.61 -9.07
N LEU A 216 1.91 -14.37 -7.78
CA LEU A 216 3.01 -14.24 -6.80
C LEU A 216 3.59 -15.60 -6.41
N LYS A 217 2.77 -16.66 -6.33
CA LYS A 217 3.15 -17.95 -5.78
C LYS A 217 3.16 -19.09 -6.79
N GLY A 218 2.78 -18.84 -8.04
CA GLY A 218 2.73 -19.85 -9.10
C GLY A 218 4.07 -20.53 -9.35
N TYR A 219 5.18 -19.79 -9.25
CA TYR A 219 6.52 -20.35 -9.36
C TYR A 219 6.86 -21.26 -8.18
N ASP A 220 6.62 -20.81 -6.94
CA ASP A 220 6.97 -21.52 -5.71
C ASP A 220 6.18 -22.85 -5.58
N PHE A 221 4.91 -22.85 -5.95
CA PHE A 221 4.05 -24.04 -5.89
C PHE A 221 4.04 -24.88 -7.17
N GLY A 222 4.67 -24.38 -8.25
CA GLY A 222 4.63 -24.97 -9.59
C GLY A 222 3.34 -24.58 -10.33
N TRP A 223 3.51 -23.98 -11.51
CA TRP A 223 2.40 -23.49 -12.35
C TRP A 223 1.37 -24.56 -12.73
N LEU A 224 1.78 -25.82 -12.84
CA LEU A 224 0.93 -26.96 -13.17
C LEU A 224 0.42 -27.72 -11.93
N SER A 225 0.68 -27.24 -10.73
CA SER A 225 0.17 -27.86 -9.51
C SER A 225 -1.36 -27.74 -9.44
N LEU A 226 -2.00 -28.77 -8.91
CA LEU A 226 -3.46 -28.80 -8.77
C LEU A 226 -3.99 -27.58 -7.99
N ARG A 227 -3.22 -27.09 -7.01
CA ARG A 227 -3.57 -25.89 -6.21
C ARG A 227 -3.63 -24.64 -7.09
N ILE A 228 -2.60 -24.39 -7.87
CA ILE A 228 -2.52 -23.21 -8.76
C ILE A 228 -3.56 -23.31 -9.87
N LEU A 229 -3.76 -24.49 -10.47
CA LEU A 229 -4.78 -24.69 -11.49
C LEU A 229 -6.19 -24.44 -10.96
N LEU A 230 -6.54 -24.97 -9.78
CA LEU A 230 -7.85 -24.73 -9.16
C LEU A 230 -8.08 -23.26 -8.84
N MET A 231 -7.06 -22.55 -8.32
CA MET A 231 -7.14 -21.12 -8.06
C MET A 231 -7.28 -20.30 -9.35
N SER A 232 -6.57 -20.68 -10.41
CA SER A 232 -6.68 -20.04 -11.72
C SER A 232 -8.07 -20.21 -12.32
N VAL A 233 -8.62 -21.44 -12.31
CA VAL A 233 -9.98 -21.73 -12.76
C VAL A 233 -11.01 -20.95 -11.93
N GLY A 234 -10.84 -20.93 -10.58
CA GLY A 234 -11.68 -20.15 -9.68
C GLY A 234 -11.64 -18.66 -9.99
N ALA A 235 -10.46 -18.10 -10.29
CA ALA A 235 -10.31 -16.71 -10.69
C ALA A 235 -11.03 -16.39 -12.02
N PHE A 236 -10.88 -17.25 -13.03
CA PHE A 236 -11.56 -17.10 -14.32
C PHE A 236 -13.08 -17.18 -14.19
N TRP A 237 -13.57 -18.14 -13.44
CA TRP A 237 -15.01 -18.31 -13.21
C TRP A 237 -15.61 -17.12 -12.46
N HIS A 238 -14.89 -16.64 -11.47
CA HIS A 238 -15.27 -15.48 -10.69
C HIS A 238 -15.31 -14.19 -11.51
N TYR A 239 -14.35 -14.00 -12.42
CA TYR A 239 -14.32 -12.85 -13.33
C TYR A 239 -15.45 -12.92 -14.36
N GLY A 240 -15.75 -14.12 -14.88
CA GLY A 240 -16.90 -14.35 -15.77
C GLY A 240 -18.24 -14.05 -15.10
N TYR A 241 -18.38 -14.39 -13.81
CA TYR A 241 -19.57 -14.06 -13.02
C TYR A 241 -19.71 -12.56 -12.78
N LEU A 242 -18.64 -11.86 -12.42
CA LEU A 242 -18.64 -10.41 -12.24
C LEU A 242 -18.99 -9.65 -13.53
N SER A 243 -18.53 -10.11 -14.70
CA SER A 243 -18.82 -9.46 -15.99
C SER A 243 -20.30 -9.55 -16.41
N ILE A 244 -21.10 -10.40 -15.77
CA ILE A 244 -22.53 -10.53 -16.02
C ILE A 244 -23.35 -9.56 -15.13
N TRP A 245 -22.78 -9.12 -14.00
CA TRP A 245 -23.45 -8.28 -13.01
C TRP A 245 -23.03 -6.81 -13.01
N ILE A 246 -22.01 -6.43 -13.76
CA ILE A 246 -21.58 -5.06 -14.06
C ILE A 246 -22.04 -4.65 -15.44
#